data_537695c4b3934bca3410b6ddfc6121b1
#
_entry.id   537695c4b3934bca3410b6ddfc6121b1
#
_cell.length_a   1.000
_cell.length_b   1.000
_cell.length_c   1.000
_cell.angle_alpha   90.00
_cell.angle_beta   90.00
_cell.angle_gamma   90.00
#
_symmetry.space_group_name_H-M   'P 1'
#
loop_
_entity.id
_entity.type
_entity.pdbx_description
1 polymer ?
#
loop_
_entity_poly.entity_id
_entity_poly.type
_entity_poly.pdbx_seq_one_letter_code
_entity_poly.pdbx_strand_id
1 'polypeptide(L)'
;MKKILIFLMSAAVAVSCSDDIFDVDPSGKVSSETRDEVAKEDPDKVLQGIEASIYTHYATYYKNDLQWLTGFNGFELAFGMAGQDMTLLLQHSMNLYMYINDYWQEEYTPTFNVWNMFYIPIATANEILATATLDASAESETMKAYRARALTSRAFGYYHLINVYQYPYSAANKDLPGVPLATEETLGQNLPRATMEQVYKRITDDLD
;
A
#
# COMPACT_ATOMS: atom_id res chain seq x y z
N MET A 1 -43.32 27.98 -37.42
CA MET A 1 -42.11 28.55 -36.75
C MET A 1 -41.86 27.96 -35.36
N LYS A 2 -42.84 27.83 -34.46
CA LYS A 2 -42.62 27.20 -33.12
C LYS A 2 -42.13 25.75 -33.15
N LYS A 3 -42.56 24.93 -34.11
CA LYS A 3 -42.17 23.50 -34.22
C LYS A 3 -40.72 23.33 -34.72
N ILE A 4 -40.20 24.25 -35.51
CA ILE A 4 -38.83 24.24 -36.02
C ILE A 4 -37.85 24.64 -34.88
N LEU A 5 -38.27 25.55 -34.01
CA LEU A 5 -37.47 26.01 -32.88
C LEU A 5 -37.28 24.90 -31.84
N ILE A 6 -38.29 24.05 -31.60
CA ILE A 6 -38.25 22.90 -30.68
C ILE A 6 -37.32 21.82 -31.24
N PHE A 7 -37.32 21.60 -32.56
CA PHE A 7 -36.44 20.59 -33.19
C PHE A 7 -34.96 21.02 -33.19
N LEU A 8 -34.68 22.31 -33.33
CA LEU A 8 -33.34 22.87 -33.21
C LEU A 8 -32.81 22.83 -31.76
N MET A 9 -33.68 23.00 -30.78
CA MET A 9 -33.32 22.93 -29.37
C MET A 9 -33.04 21.47 -28.91
N SER A 10 -33.73 20.46 -29.47
CA SER A 10 -33.48 19.06 -29.18
C SER A 10 -32.21 18.51 -29.86
N ALA A 11 -31.80 19.09 -30.99
CA ALA A 11 -30.53 18.71 -31.65
C ALA A 11 -29.29 19.27 -30.93
N ALA A 12 -29.41 20.39 -30.21
CA ALA A 12 -28.31 20.99 -29.45
C ALA A 12 -27.97 20.23 -28.16
N VAL A 13 -28.88 19.42 -27.61
CA VAL A 13 -28.65 18.62 -26.41
C VAL A 13 -27.94 17.29 -26.71
N ALA A 14 -27.96 16.82 -27.96
CA ALA A 14 -27.33 15.56 -28.36
C ALA A 14 -25.81 15.65 -28.62
N VAL A 15 -25.23 16.87 -28.64
CA VAL A 15 -23.78 17.06 -28.88
C VAL A 15 -23.00 17.32 -27.59
N SER A 16 -23.67 17.31 -26.43
CA SER A 16 -23.06 17.67 -25.15
C SER A 16 -22.46 16.49 -24.33
N CYS A 17 -22.41 15.29 -24.89
CA CYS A 17 -21.70 14.17 -24.30
C CYS A 17 -20.50 13.85 -25.20
N SER A 18 -19.44 14.63 -25.14
CA SER A 18 -18.14 14.13 -25.52
C SER A 18 -17.61 13.30 -24.36
N ASP A 19 -17.14 12.12 -24.63
CA ASP A 19 -16.51 11.21 -23.62
C ASP A 19 -15.28 11.85 -22.96
N ASP A 20 -14.77 12.94 -23.51
CA ASP A 20 -13.63 13.72 -22.99
C ASP A 20 -13.87 14.37 -21.62
N ILE A 21 -15.13 14.49 -21.15
CA ILE A 21 -15.43 15.04 -19.81
C ILE A 21 -15.10 14.04 -18.70
N PHE A 22 -15.00 12.76 -19.02
CA PHE A 22 -14.66 11.70 -18.08
C PHE A 22 -13.19 11.28 -18.15
N ASP A 23 -12.46 11.77 -19.14
CA ASP A 23 -11.02 11.56 -19.28
C ASP A 23 -10.23 12.63 -18.50
N VAL A 24 -10.62 12.83 -17.24
CA VAL A 24 -9.87 13.68 -16.32
C VAL A 24 -8.82 12.78 -15.69
N ASP A 25 -7.57 12.95 -16.11
CA ASP A 25 -6.43 12.45 -15.32
C ASP A 25 -6.67 12.83 -13.85
N PRO A 26 -6.71 11.85 -12.92
CA PRO A 26 -6.95 12.14 -11.53
C PRO A 26 -5.89 13.14 -11.05
N SER A 27 -6.31 14.35 -10.75
CA SER A 27 -5.44 15.45 -10.37
C SER A 27 -4.48 15.02 -9.27
N GLY A 28 -3.20 14.97 -9.57
CA GLY A 28 -2.13 14.59 -8.65
C GLY A 28 -1.58 13.17 -8.80
N LYS A 29 -2.09 12.36 -9.73
CA LYS A 29 -1.46 11.08 -10.11
C LYS A 29 -0.95 11.13 -11.54
N VAL A 30 0.30 10.84 -11.72
CA VAL A 30 0.91 10.65 -13.05
C VAL A 30 0.39 9.34 -13.62
N SER A 31 -0.07 9.32 -14.87
CA SER A 31 -0.50 8.08 -15.53
C SER A 31 0.67 7.10 -15.64
N SER A 32 0.39 5.80 -15.69
CA SER A 32 1.43 4.79 -15.87
C SER A 32 2.26 5.02 -17.13
N GLU A 33 1.64 5.46 -18.21
CA GLU A 33 2.29 5.78 -19.49
C GLU A 33 3.26 6.96 -19.35
N THR A 34 2.82 8.07 -18.73
CA THR A 34 3.69 9.24 -18.48
C THR A 34 4.84 8.88 -17.54
N ARG A 35 4.58 8.04 -16.51
CA ARG A 35 5.62 7.56 -15.63
C ARG A 35 6.66 6.74 -16.38
N ASP A 36 6.24 5.83 -17.24
CA ASP A 36 7.12 4.95 -18.01
C ASP A 36 7.94 5.76 -19.07
N GLU A 37 7.38 6.82 -19.62
CA GLU A 37 8.13 7.75 -20.49
C GLU A 37 9.20 8.50 -19.69
N VAL A 38 8.85 9.09 -18.55
CA VAL A 38 9.81 9.79 -17.69
C VAL A 38 10.87 8.82 -17.16
N ALA A 39 10.51 7.54 -16.86
CA ALA A 39 11.45 6.54 -16.40
C ALA A 39 12.51 6.18 -17.45
N LYS A 40 12.21 6.32 -18.75
CA LYS A 40 13.18 6.13 -19.84
C LYS A 40 14.18 7.27 -19.92
N GLU A 41 13.75 8.50 -19.63
CA GLU A 41 14.59 9.70 -19.69
C GLU A 41 15.37 9.95 -18.40
N ASP A 42 14.72 9.79 -17.26
CA ASP A 42 15.29 10.07 -15.93
C ASP A 42 14.69 9.10 -14.88
N PRO A 43 15.20 7.87 -14.80
CA PRO A 43 14.72 6.86 -13.86
C PRO A 43 14.87 7.30 -12.40
N ASP A 44 15.87 8.12 -12.08
CA ASP A 44 16.11 8.60 -10.71
C ASP A 44 14.95 9.44 -10.19
N LYS A 45 14.36 10.31 -11.03
CA LYS A 45 13.20 11.12 -10.61
C LYS A 45 11.97 10.26 -10.29
N VAL A 46 11.73 9.24 -11.10
CA VAL A 46 10.61 8.33 -10.89
C VAL A 46 10.82 7.53 -9.60
N LEU A 47 11.99 6.95 -9.42
CA LEU A 47 12.32 6.17 -8.23
C LEU A 47 12.27 7.00 -6.96
N GLN A 48 12.78 8.24 -7.00
CA GLN A 48 12.69 9.17 -5.88
C GLN A 48 11.24 9.49 -5.49
N GLY A 49 10.36 9.69 -6.48
CA GLY A 49 8.94 9.93 -6.26
C GLY A 49 8.23 8.72 -5.63
N ILE A 50 8.51 7.53 -6.14
CA ILE A 50 7.94 6.28 -5.61
C ILE A 50 8.45 6.05 -4.18
N GLU A 51 9.73 6.20 -3.92
CA GLU A 51 10.31 6.07 -2.58
C GLU A 51 9.71 7.07 -1.58
N ALA A 52 9.57 8.33 -1.98
CA ALA A 52 8.94 9.36 -1.15
C ALA A 52 7.50 9.00 -0.77
N SER A 53 6.77 8.29 -1.63
CA SER A 53 5.42 7.82 -1.33
C SER A 53 5.39 6.77 -0.21
N ILE A 54 6.40 5.90 -0.12
CA ILE A 54 6.54 4.93 0.98
C ILE A 54 6.67 5.66 2.33
N TYR A 55 7.59 6.63 2.42
CA TYR A 55 7.78 7.40 3.65
C TYR A 55 6.55 8.21 4.02
N THR A 56 5.91 8.83 3.03
CA THR A 56 4.67 9.59 3.25
C THR A 56 3.57 8.67 3.77
N HIS A 57 3.46 7.47 3.21
CA HIS A 57 2.47 6.49 3.65
C HIS A 57 2.70 6.09 5.12
N TYR A 58 3.91 5.71 5.50
CA TYR A 58 4.23 5.38 6.89
C TYR A 58 4.05 6.56 7.85
N ALA A 59 4.21 7.80 7.39
CA ALA A 59 4.03 8.97 8.22
C ALA A 59 2.56 9.39 8.38
N THR A 60 1.73 9.21 7.35
CA THR A 60 0.43 9.90 7.27
C THR A 60 -0.76 9.00 6.97
N TYR A 61 -0.54 7.71 6.68
CA TYR A 61 -1.66 6.83 6.32
C TYR A 61 -2.69 6.74 7.44
N TYR A 62 -3.92 7.01 7.10
CA TYR A 62 -5.11 6.73 7.90
C TYR A 62 -6.31 6.52 6.97
N LYS A 63 -7.33 5.83 7.43
CA LYS A 63 -8.58 5.63 6.72
C LYS A 63 -9.77 5.81 7.66
N ASN A 64 -10.86 6.35 7.12
CA ASN A 64 -12.15 6.47 7.81
C ASN A 64 -12.11 7.30 9.10
N ASP A 65 -11.52 8.49 9.06
CA ASP A 65 -11.47 9.45 10.17
C ASP A 65 -10.81 8.94 11.47
N LEU A 66 -10.10 7.81 11.37
CA LEU A 66 -9.35 7.25 12.50
C LEU A 66 -8.00 7.99 12.66
N GLN A 67 -8.05 9.27 12.97
CA GLN A 67 -6.87 10.14 13.13
C GLN A 67 -5.87 9.60 14.16
N TRP A 68 -6.33 8.82 15.12
CA TRP A 68 -5.49 8.20 16.15
C TRP A 68 -4.67 6.99 15.63
N LEU A 69 -5.02 6.44 14.47
CA LEU A 69 -4.23 5.43 13.74
C LEU A 69 -3.40 6.07 12.61
N THR A 70 -3.01 7.33 12.76
CA THR A 70 -2.24 8.03 11.74
C THR A 70 -0.81 7.52 11.69
N GLY A 71 -0.44 6.97 10.55
CA GLY A 71 0.90 6.51 10.27
C GLY A 71 1.36 5.37 11.17
N PHE A 72 2.63 5.04 11.06
CA PHE A 72 3.25 3.96 11.82
C PHE A 72 3.24 4.23 13.34
N ASN A 73 3.39 5.48 13.77
CA ASN A 73 3.31 5.84 15.19
C ASN A 73 1.93 5.56 15.80
N GLY A 74 0.86 5.79 15.03
CA GLY A 74 -0.49 5.46 15.46
C GLY A 74 -0.69 3.94 15.58
N PHE A 75 -0.12 3.18 14.66
CA PHE A 75 -0.10 1.73 14.72
C PHE A 75 0.60 1.22 15.99
N GLU A 76 1.81 1.69 16.30
CA GLU A 76 2.56 1.32 17.51
C GLU A 76 1.78 1.64 18.78
N LEU A 77 1.17 2.83 18.84
CA LEU A 77 0.33 3.23 19.97
C LEU A 77 -0.88 2.30 20.13
N ALA A 78 -1.55 1.93 19.05
CA ALA A 78 -2.71 1.05 19.07
C ALA A 78 -2.34 -0.35 19.58
N PHE A 79 -1.19 -0.88 19.16
CA PHE A 79 -0.69 -2.17 19.64
C PHE A 79 -0.25 -2.13 21.11
N GLY A 80 0.35 -1.03 21.56
CA GLY A 80 0.63 -0.80 22.97
C GLY A 80 -0.63 -0.80 23.84
N MET A 81 -1.75 -0.23 23.32
CA MET A 81 -3.05 -0.27 24.02
C MET A 81 -3.71 -1.66 24.01
N ALA A 82 -3.46 -2.48 23.00
CA ALA A 82 -3.96 -3.85 22.94
C ALA A 82 -3.21 -4.80 23.92
N GLY A 83 -2.01 -4.42 24.32
CA GLY A 83 -1.20 -5.13 25.31
C GLY A 83 -1.57 -4.77 26.75
N GLN A 84 -0.67 -5.15 27.67
CA GLN A 84 -0.82 -4.83 29.11
C GLN A 84 0.01 -3.62 29.56
N ASP A 85 0.75 -3.03 28.65
CA ASP A 85 1.69 -1.94 28.95
C ASP A 85 1.01 -0.57 29.08
N MET A 86 -0.20 -0.44 28.54
CA MET A 86 -0.97 0.80 28.58
C MET A 86 -2.36 0.59 29.15
N THR A 87 -2.81 1.56 29.95
CA THR A 87 -4.17 1.58 30.51
C THR A 87 -4.95 2.77 30.00
N LEU A 88 -6.16 2.53 29.52
CA LEU A 88 -7.07 3.58 29.10
C LEU A 88 -7.77 4.16 30.32
N LEU A 89 -7.42 5.40 30.68
CA LEU A 89 -7.99 6.09 31.86
C LEU A 89 -9.39 6.64 31.63
N LEU A 90 -9.71 6.96 30.37
CA LEU A 90 -11.03 7.47 29.97
C LEU A 90 -11.52 6.63 28.79
N GLN A 91 -12.78 6.22 28.85
CA GLN A 91 -13.45 5.52 27.75
C GLN A 91 -13.70 6.51 26.59
N HIS A 92 -12.65 6.81 25.85
CA HIS A 92 -12.78 7.53 24.60
C HIS A 92 -13.11 6.54 23.50
N SER A 93 -14.20 6.75 22.78
CA SER A 93 -14.77 5.78 21.82
C SER A 93 -13.77 5.24 20.80
N MET A 94 -12.77 6.00 20.41
CA MET A 94 -11.81 5.61 19.37
C MET A 94 -10.74 4.61 19.87
N ASN A 95 -10.31 4.74 21.12
CA ASN A 95 -9.28 3.85 21.69
C ASN A 95 -9.90 2.58 22.31
N LEU A 96 -11.21 2.61 22.56
CA LEU A 96 -11.92 1.49 23.17
C LEU A 96 -11.84 0.22 22.32
N TYR A 97 -11.90 0.34 21.01
CA TYR A 97 -11.85 -0.81 20.09
C TYR A 97 -10.56 -1.63 20.21
N MET A 98 -9.42 -0.99 20.40
CA MET A 98 -8.16 -1.71 20.63
C MET A 98 -8.11 -2.30 22.04
N TYR A 99 -8.61 -1.57 23.02
CA TYR A 99 -8.62 -2.01 24.42
C TYR A 99 -9.53 -3.20 24.68
N ILE A 100 -10.70 -3.29 24.01
CA ILE A 100 -11.65 -4.40 24.12
C ILE A 100 -11.39 -5.55 23.15
N ASN A 101 -10.28 -5.53 22.43
CA ASN A 101 -9.87 -6.58 21.47
C ASN A 101 -10.81 -6.76 20.26
N ASP A 102 -11.51 -5.72 19.82
CA ASP A 102 -12.36 -5.76 18.62
C ASP A 102 -11.55 -6.00 17.32
N TYR A 103 -10.24 -5.82 17.36
CA TYR A 103 -9.33 -6.07 16.23
C TYR A 103 -9.24 -7.55 15.81
N TRP A 104 -9.77 -8.48 16.57
CA TRP A 104 -9.84 -9.90 16.19
C TRP A 104 -10.80 -10.19 15.05
N GLN A 105 -11.65 -9.25 14.70
CA GLN A 105 -12.64 -9.43 13.63
C GLN A 105 -12.12 -8.81 12.34
N GLU A 106 -12.16 -9.58 11.23
CA GLU A 106 -11.65 -9.15 9.92
C GLU A 106 -12.38 -7.92 9.35
N GLU A 107 -13.65 -7.76 9.71
CA GLU A 107 -14.53 -6.66 9.25
C GLU A 107 -14.18 -5.31 9.89
N TYR A 108 -13.45 -5.33 11.01
CA TYR A 108 -13.20 -4.10 11.75
C TYR A 108 -12.07 -3.28 11.14
N THR A 109 -12.27 -1.99 11.17
CA THR A 109 -11.36 -0.98 10.62
C THR A 109 -9.92 -1.12 11.10
N PRO A 110 -9.59 -1.43 12.38
CA PRO A 110 -8.21 -1.63 12.80
C PRO A 110 -7.50 -2.73 12.02
N THR A 111 -8.12 -3.90 11.89
CA THR A 111 -7.55 -5.03 11.13
C THR A 111 -7.28 -4.67 9.68
N PHE A 112 -8.27 -4.06 9.02
CA PHE A 112 -8.12 -3.62 7.64
C PHE A 112 -7.04 -2.52 7.48
N ASN A 113 -6.96 -1.57 8.41
CA ASN A 113 -5.98 -0.50 8.35
C ASN A 113 -4.55 -1.02 8.51
N VAL A 114 -4.31 -1.97 9.41
CA VAL A 114 -3.00 -2.62 9.56
C VAL A 114 -2.59 -3.33 8.28
N TRP A 115 -3.52 -4.06 7.65
CA TRP A 115 -3.26 -4.71 6.36
C TRP A 115 -2.79 -3.72 5.31
N ASN A 116 -3.52 -2.63 5.12
CA ASN A 116 -3.15 -1.62 4.12
C ASN A 116 -1.91 -0.81 4.50
N MET A 117 -1.67 -0.58 5.81
CA MET A 117 -0.47 0.10 6.30
C MET A 117 0.80 -0.54 5.75
N PHE A 118 0.82 -1.86 5.61
CA PHE A 118 2.02 -2.58 5.18
C PHE A 118 1.94 -3.09 3.74
N TYR A 119 0.78 -3.49 3.22
CA TYR A 119 0.69 -3.96 1.84
C TYR A 119 0.84 -2.86 0.79
N ILE A 120 0.41 -1.64 1.08
CA ILE A 120 0.60 -0.51 0.14
C ILE A 120 2.10 -0.20 -0.04
N PRO A 121 2.92 -0.04 1.01
CA PRO A 121 4.37 0.10 0.86
C PRO A 121 5.04 -1.11 0.20
N ILE A 122 4.59 -2.33 0.46
CA ILE A 122 5.10 -3.53 -0.23
C ILE A 122 4.84 -3.45 -1.73
N ALA A 123 3.62 -3.08 -2.14
CA ALA A 123 3.30 -2.90 -3.56
C ALA A 123 4.17 -1.80 -4.20
N THR A 124 4.34 -0.68 -3.51
CA THR A 124 5.19 0.42 -3.95
C THR A 124 6.66 0.02 -4.03
N ALA A 125 7.17 -0.77 -3.08
CA ALA A 125 8.53 -1.32 -3.13
C ALA A 125 8.71 -2.25 -4.34
N ASN A 126 7.71 -3.08 -4.66
CA ASN A 126 7.73 -3.93 -5.84
C ASN A 126 7.74 -3.11 -7.14
N GLU A 127 7.08 -1.95 -7.19
CA GLU A 127 7.19 -1.04 -8.35
C GLU A 127 8.61 -0.48 -8.52
N ILE A 128 9.30 -0.14 -7.43
CA ILE A 128 10.71 0.26 -7.47
C ILE A 128 11.57 -0.89 -8.01
N LEU A 129 11.37 -2.09 -7.50
CA LEU A 129 12.15 -3.28 -7.91
C LEU A 129 11.92 -3.61 -9.38
N ALA A 130 10.68 -3.56 -9.85
CA ALA A 130 10.35 -3.77 -11.28
C ALA A 130 11.01 -2.71 -12.18
N THR A 131 11.03 -1.44 -11.77
CA THR A 131 11.66 -0.34 -12.51
C THR A 131 13.19 -0.47 -12.52
N ALA A 132 13.78 -0.82 -11.38
CA ALA A 132 15.25 -0.97 -11.26
C ALA A 132 15.83 -2.14 -12.05
N THR A 133 15.02 -3.17 -12.36
CA THR A 133 15.47 -4.33 -13.14
C THR A 133 15.47 -4.09 -14.65
N LEU A 134 14.85 -3.01 -15.15
CA LEU A 134 14.74 -2.73 -16.58
C LEU A 134 16.10 -2.39 -17.24
N ASP A 135 17.13 -2.03 -16.46
CA ASP A 135 18.48 -1.79 -16.97
C ASP A 135 19.57 -2.39 -16.06
N ALA A 136 19.57 -3.73 -15.99
CA ALA A 136 20.57 -4.46 -15.20
C ALA A 136 22.00 -4.34 -15.76
N SER A 137 22.19 -3.79 -16.97
CA SER A 137 23.51 -3.63 -17.61
C SER A 137 24.26 -2.36 -17.18
N ALA A 138 23.57 -1.40 -16.54
CA ALA A 138 24.12 -0.12 -16.10
C ALA A 138 23.67 0.23 -14.68
N GLU A 139 23.72 -0.73 -13.76
CA GLU A 139 23.30 -0.51 -12.36
C GLU A 139 24.23 0.50 -11.69
N SER A 140 23.79 1.79 -11.68
CA SER A 140 24.47 2.85 -10.97
C SER A 140 24.39 2.63 -9.45
N GLU A 141 25.31 3.20 -8.67
CA GLU A 141 25.26 3.14 -7.20
C GLU A 141 23.93 3.70 -6.65
N THR A 142 23.35 4.67 -7.35
CA THR A 142 22.02 5.23 -7.02
C THR A 142 20.92 4.18 -7.19
N MET A 143 20.93 3.42 -8.28
CA MET A 143 19.95 2.35 -8.52
C MET A 143 20.06 1.23 -7.47
N LYS A 144 21.27 0.83 -7.12
CA LYS A 144 21.53 -0.12 -6.04
C LYS A 144 20.96 0.36 -4.72
N ALA A 145 21.12 1.66 -4.41
CA ALA A 145 20.58 2.26 -3.20
C ALA A 145 19.04 2.23 -3.17
N TYR A 146 18.36 2.55 -4.27
CA TYR A 146 16.91 2.45 -4.35
C TYR A 146 16.44 1.00 -4.18
N ARG A 147 17.11 0.07 -4.82
CA ARG A 147 16.80 -1.36 -4.72
C ARG A 147 16.95 -1.87 -3.29
N ALA A 148 18.06 -1.56 -2.62
CA ALA A 148 18.28 -1.95 -1.23
C ALA A 148 17.22 -1.38 -0.28
N ARG A 149 16.84 -0.11 -0.47
CA ARG A 149 15.78 0.52 0.34
C ARG A 149 14.40 -0.07 0.07
N ALA A 150 14.10 -0.42 -1.19
CA ALA A 150 12.86 -1.10 -1.54
C ALA A 150 12.77 -2.50 -0.93
N LEU A 151 13.85 -3.29 -1.00
CA LEU A 151 13.93 -4.61 -0.37
C LEU A 151 13.76 -4.50 1.16
N THR A 152 14.45 -3.55 1.78
CA THR A 152 14.29 -3.28 3.23
C THR A 152 12.86 -2.91 3.60
N SER A 153 12.22 -2.04 2.81
CA SER A 153 10.81 -1.65 3.05
C SER A 153 9.86 -2.83 2.90
N ARG A 154 10.09 -3.70 1.92
CA ARG A 154 9.31 -4.92 1.70
C ARG A 154 9.46 -5.90 2.86
N ALA A 155 10.70 -6.16 3.29
CA ALA A 155 10.99 -7.01 4.44
C ALA A 155 10.33 -6.49 5.71
N PHE A 156 10.40 -5.17 5.95
CA PHE A 156 9.75 -4.49 7.08
C PHE A 156 8.22 -4.69 7.05
N GLY A 157 7.60 -4.51 5.89
CA GLY A 157 6.17 -4.73 5.73
C GLY A 157 5.76 -6.17 6.03
N TYR A 158 6.46 -7.15 5.46
CA TYR A 158 6.18 -8.57 5.74
C TYR A 158 6.43 -8.98 7.18
N TYR A 159 7.46 -8.44 7.82
CA TYR A 159 7.73 -8.68 9.23
C TYR A 159 6.55 -8.26 10.12
N HIS A 160 6.00 -7.07 9.91
CA HIS A 160 4.84 -6.62 10.67
C HIS A 160 3.58 -7.41 10.34
N LEU A 161 3.32 -7.68 9.06
CA LEU A 161 2.15 -8.47 8.65
C LEU A 161 2.15 -9.88 9.27
N ILE A 162 3.27 -10.59 9.21
CA ILE A 162 3.31 -11.97 9.72
C ILE A 162 3.13 -12.02 11.24
N ASN A 163 3.67 -11.03 11.97
CA ASN A 163 3.53 -10.97 13.43
C ASN A 163 2.13 -10.55 13.88
N VAL A 164 1.38 -9.81 13.06
CA VAL A 164 0.01 -9.40 13.38
C VAL A 164 -1.01 -10.46 13.00
N TYR A 165 -0.85 -11.08 11.84
CA TYR A 165 -1.87 -11.96 11.27
C TYR A 165 -1.60 -13.45 11.47
N GLN A 166 -0.56 -13.82 12.25
CA GLN A 166 -0.25 -15.20 12.54
C GLN A 166 0.33 -15.36 13.95
N TYR A 167 0.34 -16.60 14.42
CA TYR A 167 0.99 -16.98 15.67
C TYR A 167 2.51 -16.75 15.59
N PRO A 168 3.21 -16.63 16.74
CA PRO A 168 4.65 -16.55 16.76
C PRO A 168 5.30 -17.74 16.01
N TYR A 169 6.34 -17.46 15.24
CA TYR A 169 7.04 -18.47 14.46
C TYR A 169 7.66 -19.54 15.35
N SER A 170 7.46 -20.79 14.99
CA SER A 170 8.08 -21.96 15.64
C SER A 170 8.16 -23.13 14.67
N ALA A 171 8.94 -24.15 14.98
CA ALA A 171 9.01 -25.36 14.19
C ALA A 171 7.64 -26.06 14.03
N ALA A 172 6.72 -25.87 14.99
CA ALA A 172 5.36 -26.42 14.93
C ALA A 172 4.42 -25.59 14.02
N ASN A 173 4.71 -24.30 13.81
CA ASN A 173 3.83 -23.37 13.12
C ASN A 173 4.30 -23.02 11.71
N LYS A 174 5.51 -23.35 11.32
CA LYS A 174 6.17 -22.88 10.09
C LYS A 174 5.38 -23.17 8.79
N ASP A 175 4.61 -24.25 8.79
CA ASP A 175 3.81 -24.69 7.65
C ASP A 175 2.38 -24.11 7.65
N LEU A 176 1.99 -23.36 8.70
CA LEU A 176 0.70 -22.69 8.74
C LEU A 176 0.62 -21.58 7.68
N PRO A 177 -0.61 -21.25 7.20
CA PRO A 177 -0.80 -20.18 6.24
C PRO A 177 -0.34 -18.83 6.82
N GLY A 178 0.70 -18.23 6.25
CA GLY A 178 1.19 -16.90 6.57
C GLY A 178 0.36 -15.79 5.92
N VAL A 179 1.00 -14.94 5.14
CA VAL A 179 0.38 -13.85 4.36
C VAL A 179 0.70 -14.03 2.88
N PRO A 180 -0.07 -13.44 1.94
CA PRO A 180 0.26 -13.45 0.52
C PRO A 180 1.61 -12.78 0.24
N LEU A 181 2.45 -13.41 -0.57
CA LEU A 181 3.76 -12.87 -0.96
C LEU A 181 3.68 -12.22 -2.35
N ALA A 182 3.46 -10.91 -2.36
CA ALA A 182 3.53 -10.11 -3.58
C ALA A 182 4.99 -9.71 -3.87
N THR A 183 5.40 -9.90 -5.11
CA THR A 183 6.72 -9.54 -5.62
C THR A 183 6.58 -8.66 -6.86
N GLU A 184 7.67 -8.13 -7.36
CA GLU A 184 7.73 -7.39 -8.62
C GLU A 184 7.21 -8.20 -9.82
N GLU A 185 7.32 -9.53 -9.78
CA GLU A 185 6.84 -10.44 -10.83
C GLU A 185 5.33 -10.72 -10.75
N THR A 186 4.71 -10.46 -9.58
CA THR A 186 3.31 -10.79 -9.30
C THR A 186 2.43 -9.56 -9.10
N LEU A 187 2.88 -8.39 -9.57
CA LEU A 187 2.12 -7.14 -9.48
C LEU A 187 0.71 -7.30 -10.08
N GLY A 188 -0.30 -6.86 -9.34
CA GLY A 188 -1.70 -6.90 -9.77
C GLY A 188 -2.37 -8.29 -9.73
N GLN A 189 -1.70 -9.33 -9.26
CA GLN A 189 -2.26 -10.68 -9.16
C GLN A 189 -2.93 -10.93 -7.81
N ASN A 190 -3.98 -11.75 -7.81
CA ASN A 190 -4.55 -12.30 -6.59
C ASN A 190 -3.72 -13.52 -6.16
N LEU A 191 -3.09 -13.43 -5.00
CA LEU A 191 -2.18 -14.45 -4.50
C LEU A 191 -2.78 -15.19 -3.30
N PRO A 192 -2.58 -16.51 -3.21
CA PRO A 192 -2.90 -17.25 -2.00
C PRO A 192 -1.94 -16.89 -0.86
N ARG A 193 -2.32 -17.23 0.36
CA ARG A 193 -1.41 -17.11 1.52
C ARG A 193 -0.24 -18.09 1.34
N ALA A 194 0.96 -17.57 1.49
CA ALA A 194 2.17 -18.38 1.58
C ALA A 194 2.28 -19.03 2.97
N THR A 195 3.14 -20.00 3.16
CA THR A 195 3.42 -20.53 4.51
C THR A 195 4.23 -19.51 5.34
N MET A 196 4.18 -19.63 6.65
CA MET A 196 5.01 -18.78 7.54
C MET A 196 6.49 -18.89 7.18
N GLU A 197 6.99 -20.10 6.94
CA GLU A 197 8.37 -20.34 6.52
C GLU A 197 8.73 -19.56 5.26
N GLN A 198 7.85 -19.57 4.25
CA GLN A 198 8.07 -18.83 3.02
C GLN A 198 8.10 -17.31 3.26
N VAL A 199 7.25 -16.80 4.17
CA VAL A 199 7.25 -15.37 4.50
C VAL A 199 8.54 -14.98 5.22
N TYR A 200 8.97 -15.72 6.22
CA TYR A 200 10.22 -15.44 6.92
C TYR A 200 11.44 -15.59 6.02
N LYS A 201 11.42 -16.60 5.12
CA LYS A 201 12.47 -16.74 4.11
C LYS A 201 12.51 -15.51 3.18
N ARG A 202 11.37 -15.00 2.74
CA ARG A 202 11.31 -13.78 1.92
C ARG A 202 11.90 -12.58 2.68
N ILE A 203 11.59 -12.42 3.96
CA ILE A 203 12.14 -11.34 4.79
C ILE A 203 13.66 -11.43 4.84
N THR A 204 14.21 -12.62 5.08
CA THR A 204 15.67 -12.80 5.13
C THR A 204 16.33 -12.60 3.76
N ASP A 205 15.76 -13.16 2.69
CA ASP A 205 16.26 -13.00 1.33
C ASP A 205 16.27 -11.52 0.88
N ASP A 206 15.35 -10.70 1.37
CA ASP A 206 15.29 -9.26 1.04
C ASP A 206 16.30 -8.43 1.86
N LEU A 207 16.82 -8.95 2.97
CA LEU A 207 17.79 -8.27 3.85
C LEU A 207 19.24 -8.68 3.59
N ASP A 208 19.50 -9.81 2.90
CA ASP A 208 20.80 -10.31 2.54
C ASP A 208 21.31 -9.71 1.22
#